data_23edfe63e67309da045cf5fb08b55a2a
#
_entry.id   23edfe63e67309da045cf5fb08b55a2a
#
_cell.length_a   1.000
_cell.length_b   1.000
_cell.length_c   1.000
_cell.angle_alpha   90.00
_cell.angle_beta   90.00
_cell.angle_gamma   90.00
#
_symmetry.space_group_name_H-M   'P 1'
#
loop_
_entity.id
_entity.type
_entity.pdbx_description
1 polymer ?
#
loop_
_entity_poly.entity_id
_entity_poly.type
_entity_poly.pdbx_seq_one_letter_code
_entity_poly.pdbx_strand_id
1 'polypeptide(L)'
;MIDFVINYFAEMTWLRLCVLIGTVTGLIVMILQIKQHIALWYFNIVSASLLGIDFIATEMYAYAAFQLYYIIVSIYGLYLWKKGRNENGSEMPIQRMKAKHWLTSFTFVVIVSAVVSFVLKKTGSEIAVPDAIITSLSAVATFRLTQKFLEYWYFWIAADSLYILFVLYIADPDLYPTII
;
A
#
# COMPACT_ATOMS: atom_id res chain seq x y z
N MET A 1 25.81 17.60 -2.40
CA MET A 1 24.50 17.32 -1.78
C MET A 1 23.57 18.52 -1.88
N ILE A 2 23.99 19.72 -1.49
CA ILE A 2 23.19 20.94 -1.58
C ILE A 2 22.83 21.27 -3.03
N ASP A 3 23.80 21.21 -3.95
CA ASP A 3 23.57 21.47 -5.39
C ASP A 3 22.57 20.46 -6.03
N PHE A 4 22.61 19.21 -5.60
CA PHE A 4 21.62 18.20 -6.03
C PHE A 4 20.20 18.61 -5.60
N VAL A 5 20.05 19.06 -4.34
CA VAL A 5 18.75 19.51 -3.81
C VAL A 5 18.28 20.78 -4.56
N ILE A 6 19.17 21.74 -4.77
CA ILE A 6 18.85 22.99 -5.49
C ILE A 6 18.41 22.68 -6.93
N ASN A 7 19.13 21.83 -7.66
CA ASN A 7 18.79 21.45 -9.03
C ASN A 7 17.48 20.64 -9.09
N TYR A 8 17.24 19.77 -8.11
CA TYR A 8 15.98 19.01 -8.01
C TYR A 8 14.78 19.96 -7.89
N PHE A 9 14.89 21.01 -7.05
CA PHE A 9 13.82 21.99 -6.90
C PHE A 9 13.74 22.99 -8.08
N ALA A 10 14.85 23.31 -8.73
CA ALA A 10 14.85 24.18 -9.91
C ALA A 10 14.17 23.54 -11.13
N GLU A 11 14.23 22.20 -11.24
CA GLU A 11 13.55 21.43 -12.29
C GLU A 11 12.20 20.86 -11.84
N MET A 12 11.59 21.41 -10.78
CA MET A 12 10.36 20.91 -10.20
C MET A 12 9.21 21.04 -11.19
N THR A 13 8.81 19.92 -11.78
CA THR A 13 7.56 19.83 -12.54
C THR A 13 6.39 19.61 -11.57
N TRP A 14 5.17 19.93 -12.01
CA TRP A 14 3.98 19.69 -11.19
C TRP A 14 3.83 18.21 -10.79
N LEU A 15 4.26 17.27 -11.64
CA LEU A 15 4.28 15.82 -11.33
C LEU A 15 5.24 15.51 -10.18
N ARG A 16 6.47 16.02 -10.23
CA ARG A 16 7.42 15.83 -9.11
C ARG A 16 6.89 16.39 -7.80
N LEU A 17 6.17 17.51 -7.87
CA LEU A 17 5.50 18.09 -6.70
C LEU A 17 4.40 17.17 -6.17
N CYS A 18 3.58 16.55 -7.05
CA CYS A 18 2.58 15.56 -6.65
C CYS A 18 3.23 14.36 -5.96
N VAL A 19 4.32 13.81 -6.50
CA VAL A 19 5.07 12.70 -5.89
C VAL A 19 5.61 13.09 -4.51
N LEU A 20 6.23 14.27 -4.40
CA LEU A 20 6.78 14.74 -3.12
C LEU A 20 5.69 14.89 -2.06
N ILE A 21 4.59 15.57 -2.37
CA ILE A 21 3.47 15.78 -1.43
C ILE A 21 2.81 14.42 -1.13
N GLY A 22 2.61 13.57 -2.14
CA GLY A 22 2.07 12.22 -1.97
C GLY A 22 2.92 11.36 -1.03
N THR A 23 4.24 11.40 -1.17
CA THR A 23 5.17 10.68 -0.30
C THR A 23 5.16 11.22 1.13
N VAL A 24 5.22 12.54 1.30
CA VAL A 24 5.16 13.16 2.64
C VAL A 24 3.84 12.85 3.34
N THR A 25 2.72 12.93 2.63
CA THR A 25 1.42 12.55 3.19
C THR A 25 1.35 11.06 3.51
N GLY A 26 1.97 10.19 2.71
CA GLY A 26 2.12 8.76 2.99
C GLY A 26 2.92 8.48 4.27
N LEU A 27 4.01 9.21 4.53
CA LEU A 27 4.75 9.10 5.79
C LEU A 27 3.89 9.54 7.00
N ILE A 28 3.07 10.58 6.85
CA ILE A 28 2.12 11.00 7.88
C ILE A 28 1.09 9.88 8.14
N VAL A 29 0.62 9.20 7.09
CA VAL A 29 -0.29 8.05 7.23
C VAL A 29 0.32 6.97 8.12
N MET A 30 1.61 6.62 7.95
CA MET A 30 2.27 5.60 8.79
C MET A 30 2.25 5.99 10.28
N ILE A 31 2.55 7.25 10.61
CA ILE A 31 2.52 7.75 11.99
C ILE A 31 1.09 7.70 12.56
N LEU A 32 0.10 8.12 11.79
CA LEU A 32 -1.31 8.10 12.19
C LEU A 32 -1.85 6.68 12.31
N GLN A 33 -1.34 5.75 11.50
CA GLN A 33 -1.69 4.33 11.53
C GLN A 33 -1.19 3.67 12.84
N ILE A 34 0.03 3.99 13.28
CA ILE A 34 0.54 3.54 14.60
C ILE A 34 -0.34 4.06 15.72
N LYS A 35 -0.76 5.32 15.64
CA LYS A 35 -1.65 5.94 16.64
C LYS A 35 -3.12 5.53 16.49
N GLN A 36 -3.48 4.73 15.48
CA GLN A 36 -4.86 4.35 15.14
C GLN A 36 -5.82 5.55 15.02
N HIS A 37 -5.30 6.71 14.57
CA HIS A 37 -6.05 7.95 14.49
C HIS A 37 -6.80 8.07 13.16
N ILE A 38 -8.07 8.46 13.20
CA ILE A 38 -8.97 8.51 12.03
C ILE A 38 -8.47 9.38 10.88
N ALA A 39 -7.63 10.38 11.17
CA ALA A 39 -7.05 11.26 10.16
C ALA A 39 -6.21 10.50 9.12
N LEU A 40 -5.72 9.28 9.44
CA LEU A 40 -4.96 8.46 8.49
C LEU A 40 -5.71 8.27 7.17
N TRP A 41 -7.03 8.13 7.20
CA TRP A 41 -7.84 7.91 6.01
C TRP A 41 -7.88 9.12 5.07
N TYR A 42 -7.92 10.33 5.64
CA TYR A 42 -7.89 11.56 4.83
C TYR A 42 -6.52 11.72 4.15
N PHE A 43 -5.44 11.54 4.91
CA PHE A 43 -4.08 11.63 4.37
C PHE A 43 -3.82 10.52 3.34
N ASN A 44 -4.36 9.31 3.57
CA ASN A 44 -4.21 8.22 2.61
C ASN A 44 -4.93 8.49 1.29
N ILE A 45 -6.14 9.09 1.32
CA ILE A 45 -6.85 9.52 0.11
C ILE A 45 -6.01 10.56 -0.65
N VAL A 46 -5.45 11.55 0.03
CA VAL A 46 -4.61 12.58 -0.61
C VAL A 46 -3.36 11.94 -1.22
N SER A 47 -2.62 11.12 -0.45
CA SER A 47 -1.43 10.43 -0.91
C SER A 47 -1.71 9.55 -2.13
N ALA A 48 -2.72 8.68 -2.04
CA ALA A 48 -3.10 7.79 -3.14
C ALA A 48 -3.57 8.56 -4.39
N SER A 49 -4.27 9.67 -4.23
CA SER A 49 -4.70 10.50 -5.37
C SER A 49 -3.51 11.11 -6.08
N LEU A 50 -2.57 11.69 -5.35
CA LEU A 50 -1.38 12.34 -5.93
C LEU A 50 -0.45 11.33 -6.61
N LEU A 51 -0.18 10.20 -5.97
CA LEU A 51 0.62 9.12 -6.57
C LEU A 51 -0.10 8.46 -7.75
N GLY A 52 -1.43 8.33 -7.68
CA GLY A 52 -2.23 7.81 -8.79
C GLY A 52 -2.14 8.68 -10.05
N ILE A 53 -2.11 10.01 -9.90
CA ILE A 53 -1.91 10.94 -11.02
C ILE A 53 -0.54 10.70 -11.67
N ASP A 54 0.52 10.55 -10.88
CA ASP A 54 1.87 10.27 -11.38
C ASP A 54 1.92 8.93 -12.13
N PHE A 55 1.34 7.86 -11.57
CA PHE A 55 1.28 6.56 -12.23
C PHE A 55 0.49 6.57 -13.54
N ILE A 56 -0.56 7.39 -13.65
CA ILE A 56 -1.28 7.57 -14.93
C ILE A 56 -0.38 8.31 -15.93
N ALA A 57 0.30 9.38 -15.49
CA ALA A 57 1.15 10.18 -16.35
C ALA A 57 2.40 9.42 -16.85
N THR A 58 2.85 8.42 -16.08
CA THR A 58 3.98 7.52 -16.43
C THR A 58 3.53 6.21 -17.08
N GLU A 59 2.24 6.09 -17.45
CA GLU A 59 1.64 4.92 -18.08
C GLU A 59 1.71 3.62 -17.25
N MET A 60 1.95 3.75 -15.93
CA MET A 60 1.98 2.64 -14.98
C MET A 60 0.57 2.27 -14.48
N TYR A 61 -0.31 1.86 -15.39
CA TYR A 61 -1.75 1.71 -15.12
C TYR A 61 -2.08 0.68 -14.03
N ALA A 62 -1.28 -0.38 -13.87
CA ALA A 62 -1.48 -1.35 -12.79
C ALA A 62 -1.31 -0.71 -11.41
N TYR A 63 -0.28 0.12 -11.24
CA TYR A 63 -0.06 0.88 -9.99
C TYR A 63 -1.11 1.96 -9.79
N ALA A 64 -1.56 2.63 -10.87
CA ALA A 64 -2.67 3.58 -10.79
C ALA A 64 -3.97 2.91 -10.32
N ALA A 65 -4.30 1.73 -10.84
CA ALA A 65 -5.45 0.94 -10.40
C ALA A 65 -5.34 0.57 -8.91
N PHE A 66 -4.13 0.31 -8.42
CA PHE A 66 -3.89 0.03 -7.02
C PHE A 66 -4.08 1.26 -6.12
N GLN A 67 -3.72 2.45 -6.60
CA GLN A 67 -4.04 3.70 -5.88
C GLN A 67 -5.55 3.93 -5.81
N LEU A 68 -6.30 3.62 -6.85
CA LEU A 68 -7.77 3.67 -6.81
C LEU A 68 -8.34 2.72 -5.75
N TYR A 69 -7.79 1.50 -5.63
CA TYR A 69 -8.14 0.60 -4.54
C TYR A 69 -7.90 1.24 -3.17
N TYR A 70 -6.75 1.89 -2.94
CA TYR A 70 -6.46 2.56 -1.67
C TYR A 70 -7.43 3.70 -1.37
N ILE A 71 -7.86 4.47 -2.37
CA ILE A 71 -8.88 5.51 -2.20
C ILE A 71 -10.20 4.90 -1.75
N ILE A 72 -10.68 3.85 -2.44
CA ILE A 72 -11.96 3.17 -2.13
C ILE A 72 -11.92 2.61 -0.70
N VAL A 73 -10.85 1.90 -0.35
CA VAL A 73 -10.70 1.29 0.99
C VAL A 73 -10.57 2.37 2.07
N SER A 74 -9.95 3.52 1.75
CA SER A 74 -9.85 4.63 2.71
C SER A 74 -11.20 5.28 2.99
N ILE A 75 -12.03 5.46 1.96
CA ILE A 75 -13.41 5.95 2.13
C ILE A 75 -14.21 4.97 2.99
N TYR A 76 -14.08 3.67 2.72
CA TYR A 76 -14.72 2.62 3.50
C TYR A 76 -14.23 2.59 4.96
N GLY A 77 -12.92 2.69 5.19
CA GLY A 77 -12.31 2.77 6.51
C GLY A 77 -12.78 3.99 7.30
N LEU A 78 -12.81 5.16 6.64
CA LEU A 78 -13.34 6.38 7.23
C LEU A 78 -14.81 6.22 7.66
N TYR A 79 -15.63 5.60 6.80
CA TYR A 79 -17.04 5.31 7.10
C TYR A 79 -17.17 4.38 8.31
N LEU A 80 -16.44 3.26 8.35
CA LEU A 80 -16.48 2.30 9.45
C LEU A 80 -16.02 2.91 10.77
N TRP A 81 -14.92 3.68 10.76
CA TRP A 81 -14.39 4.29 11.98
C TRP A 81 -15.28 5.40 12.52
N LYS A 82 -15.97 6.14 11.64
CA LYS A 82 -17.01 7.11 12.07
C LYS A 82 -18.23 6.41 12.65
N LYS A 83 -18.72 5.36 11.98
CA LYS A 83 -19.90 4.60 12.41
C LYS A 83 -19.64 3.79 13.70
N GLY A 84 -18.43 3.28 13.88
CA GLY A 84 -18.04 2.51 15.07
C GLY A 84 -17.76 3.35 16.31
N ARG A 85 -17.92 4.68 16.20
CA ARG A 85 -17.86 5.60 17.35
C ARG A 85 -19.13 5.46 18.17
N ASN A 86 -18.99 5.19 19.47
CA ASN A 86 -20.13 5.08 20.36
C ASN A 86 -20.78 6.46 20.60
N GLU A 87 -22.02 6.46 21.10
CA GLU A 87 -22.76 7.70 21.47
C GLU A 87 -21.97 8.59 22.44
N ASN A 88 -21.11 8.02 23.27
CA ASN A 88 -20.22 8.72 24.19
C ASN A 88 -18.94 9.27 23.53
N GLY A 89 -18.82 9.20 22.19
CA GLY A 89 -17.67 9.70 21.44
C GLY A 89 -16.41 8.83 21.50
N SER A 90 -16.46 7.67 22.18
CA SER A 90 -15.33 6.74 22.22
C SER A 90 -15.08 6.11 20.84
N GLU A 91 -13.79 5.97 20.49
CA GLU A 91 -13.39 5.41 19.21
C GLU A 91 -13.72 3.92 19.08
N MET A 92 -13.87 3.44 17.83
CA MET A 92 -14.00 2.02 17.52
C MET A 92 -12.86 1.22 18.19
N PRO A 93 -13.17 0.18 18.98
CA PRO A 93 -12.15 -0.59 19.68
C PRO A 93 -11.27 -1.39 18.74
N ILE A 94 -10.01 -1.58 19.13
CA ILE A 94 -9.10 -2.49 18.43
C ILE A 94 -9.59 -3.93 18.64
N GLN A 95 -9.63 -4.71 17.56
CA GLN A 95 -10.13 -6.07 17.56
C GLN A 95 -9.02 -7.09 17.28
N ARG A 96 -9.29 -8.35 17.57
CA ARG A 96 -8.44 -9.50 17.23
C ARG A 96 -9.10 -10.36 16.13
N MET A 97 -8.27 -10.82 15.19
CA MET A 97 -8.74 -11.70 14.13
C MET A 97 -9.09 -13.09 14.66
N LYS A 98 -10.28 -13.58 14.30
CA LYS A 98 -10.69 -14.99 14.50
C LYS A 98 -10.21 -15.83 13.32
N ALA A 99 -10.19 -17.16 13.47
CA ALA A 99 -9.76 -18.09 12.42
C ALA A 99 -10.42 -17.83 11.05
N LYS A 100 -11.71 -17.49 11.02
CA LYS A 100 -12.42 -17.12 9.78
C LYS A 100 -11.81 -15.93 9.07
N HIS A 101 -11.31 -14.93 9.80
CA HIS A 101 -10.70 -13.73 9.20
C HIS A 101 -9.33 -14.06 8.60
N TRP A 102 -8.56 -14.94 9.25
CA TRP A 102 -7.32 -15.46 8.70
C TRP A 102 -7.57 -16.24 7.41
N LEU A 103 -8.52 -17.18 7.44
CA LEU A 103 -8.88 -17.96 6.25
C LEU A 103 -9.28 -17.06 5.09
N THR A 104 -10.19 -16.11 5.30
CA THR A 104 -10.63 -15.18 4.25
C THR A 104 -9.49 -14.28 3.76
N SER A 105 -8.55 -13.88 4.63
CA SER A 105 -7.38 -13.09 4.23
C SER A 105 -6.43 -13.89 3.34
N PHE A 106 -6.09 -15.12 3.72
CA PHE A 106 -5.23 -15.99 2.91
C PHE A 106 -5.88 -16.35 1.57
N THR A 107 -7.17 -16.70 1.57
CA THR A 107 -7.91 -16.96 0.32
C THR A 107 -7.87 -15.74 -0.60
N PHE A 108 -8.07 -14.54 -0.06
CA PHE A 108 -7.98 -13.30 -0.83
C PHE A 108 -6.56 -13.10 -1.40
N VAL A 109 -5.52 -13.26 -0.60
CA VAL A 109 -4.13 -13.15 -1.07
C VAL A 109 -3.88 -14.11 -2.24
N VAL A 110 -4.25 -15.38 -2.12
CA VAL A 110 -4.05 -16.38 -3.17
C VAL A 110 -4.79 -16.00 -4.46
N ILE A 111 -6.08 -15.65 -4.37
CA ILE A 111 -6.89 -15.31 -5.54
C ILE A 111 -6.36 -14.03 -6.22
N VAL A 112 -6.13 -12.97 -5.43
CA VAL A 112 -5.69 -11.68 -5.98
C VAL A 112 -4.28 -11.79 -6.54
N SER A 113 -3.36 -12.50 -5.88
CA SER A 113 -2.02 -12.75 -6.42
C SER A 113 -2.06 -13.50 -7.75
N ALA A 114 -2.93 -14.50 -7.89
CA ALA A 114 -3.08 -15.24 -9.15
C ALA A 114 -3.61 -14.33 -10.28
N VAL A 115 -4.63 -13.52 -9.98
CA VAL A 115 -5.22 -12.59 -10.97
C VAL A 115 -4.22 -11.51 -11.37
N VAL A 116 -3.60 -10.83 -10.39
CA VAL A 116 -2.64 -9.75 -10.63
C VAL A 116 -1.41 -10.28 -11.37
N SER A 117 -0.86 -11.43 -10.95
CA SER A 117 0.27 -12.08 -11.63
C SER A 117 -0.07 -12.42 -13.09
N PHE A 118 -1.27 -12.93 -13.36
CA PHE A 118 -1.72 -13.23 -14.72
C PHE A 118 -1.79 -11.96 -15.57
N VAL A 119 -2.33 -10.86 -15.05
CA VAL A 119 -2.40 -9.57 -15.74
C VAL A 119 -0.99 -9.02 -16.00
N LEU A 120 -0.13 -8.97 -14.99
CA LEU A 120 1.23 -8.45 -15.10
C LEU A 120 2.09 -9.27 -16.08
N LYS A 121 1.94 -10.59 -16.12
CA LYS A 121 2.61 -11.43 -17.13
C LYS A 121 2.18 -11.09 -18.55
N LYS A 122 0.91 -10.76 -18.76
CA LYS A 122 0.43 -10.35 -20.10
C LYS A 122 0.97 -8.99 -20.54
N THR A 123 1.34 -8.12 -19.58
CA THR A 123 1.99 -6.83 -19.87
C THR A 123 3.51 -6.94 -20.02
N GLY A 124 4.08 -8.16 -19.97
CA GLY A 124 5.51 -8.40 -20.15
C GLY A 124 6.37 -8.19 -18.90
N SER A 125 5.76 -8.15 -17.71
CA SER A 125 6.50 -8.00 -16.45
C SER A 125 7.26 -9.29 -16.10
N GLU A 126 8.58 -9.23 -15.98
CA GLU A 126 9.43 -10.34 -15.53
C GLU A 126 9.26 -10.66 -14.04
N ILE A 127 8.81 -9.68 -13.26
CA ILE A 127 8.65 -9.74 -11.80
C ILE A 127 7.21 -9.90 -11.35
N ALA A 128 6.33 -10.36 -12.25
CA ALA A 128 4.89 -10.40 -12.06
C ALA A 128 4.44 -11.16 -10.78
N VAL A 129 5.12 -12.24 -10.40
CA VAL A 129 4.69 -13.06 -9.25
C VAL A 129 5.06 -12.41 -7.92
N PRO A 130 6.31 -12.01 -7.65
CA PRO A 130 6.66 -11.30 -6.43
C PRO A 130 5.82 -10.04 -6.23
N ASP A 131 5.67 -9.22 -7.26
CA ASP A 131 4.91 -7.98 -7.23
C ASP A 131 3.43 -8.23 -6.91
N ALA A 132 2.82 -9.26 -7.51
CA ALA A 132 1.44 -9.65 -7.22
C ALA A 132 1.23 -10.11 -5.77
N ILE A 133 2.19 -10.84 -5.19
CA ILE A 133 2.12 -11.30 -3.79
C ILE A 133 2.23 -10.11 -2.84
N ILE A 134 3.23 -9.24 -3.03
CA ILE A 134 3.44 -8.04 -2.21
C ILE A 134 2.21 -7.14 -2.26
N THR A 135 1.69 -6.87 -3.47
CA THR A 135 0.48 -6.07 -3.71
C THR A 135 -0.74 -6.66 -2.99
N SER A 136 -0.93 -7.98 -3.05
CA SER A 136 -2.07 -8.66 -2.43
C SER A 136 -2.00 -8.63 -0.90
N LEU A 137 -0.80 -8.81 -0.33
CA LEU A 137 -0.57 -8.67 1.11
C LEU A 137 -0.86 -7.25 1.59
N SER A 138 -0.39 -6.24 0.88
CA SER A 138 -0.63 -4.82 1.17
C SER A 138 -2.13 -4.47 1.09
N ALA A 139 -2.83 -5.04 0.10
CA ALA A 139 -4.27 -4.88 -0.03
C ALA A 139 -5.03 -5.47 1.17
N VAL A 140 -4.71 -6.70 1.57
CA VAL A 140 -5.32 -7.32 2.76
C VAL A 140 -5.00 -6.52 4.01
N ALA A 141 -3.75 -6.09 4.20
CA ALA A 141 -3.34 -5.31 5.36
C ALA A 141 -4.21 -4.04 5.50
N THR A 142 -4.34 -3.27 4.42
CA THR A 142 -5.15 -2.05 4.41
C THR A 142 -6.63 -2.34 4.66
N PHE A 143 -7.17 -3.41 4.06
CA PHE A 143 -8.56 -3.80 4.30
C PHE A 143 -8.79 -4.23 5.76
N ARG A 144 -7.87 -4.99 6.38
CA ARG A 144 -7.99 -5.38 7.80
C ARG A 144 -7.80 -4.22 8.75
N LEU A 145 -7.01 -3.22 8.37
CA LEU A 145 -6.91 -1.96 9.10
C LEU A 145 -8.26 -1.24 9.18
N THR A 146 -9.10 -1.25 8.12
CA THR A 146 -10.44 -0.64 8.17
C THR A 146 -11.31 -1.21 9.29
N GLN A 147 -11.09 -2.47 9.65
CA GLN A 147 -11.81 -3.19 10.69
C GLN A 147 -11.14 -3.07 12.07
N LYS A 148 -10.05 -2.29 12.21
CA LYS A 148 -9.22 -2.17 13.41
C LYS A 148 -8.72 -3.51 13.96
N PHE A 149 -8.46 -4.51 13.10
CA PHE A 149 -7.78 -5.73 13.53
C PHE A 149 -6.30 -5.46 13.74
N LEU A 150 -5.75 -5.82 14.90
CA LEU A 150 -4.33 -5.59 15.20
C LEU A 150 -3.41 -6.40 14.27
N GLU A 151 -3.85 -7.56 13.84
CA GLU A 151 -3.07 -8.50 13.02
C GLU A 151 -2.82 -8.01 11.59
N TYR A 152 -3.39 -6.87 11.15
CA TYR A 152 -3.04 -6.29 9.85
C TYR A 152 -1.54 -6.00 9.72
N TRP A 153 -0.84 -5.76 10.85
CA TRP A 153 0.60 -5.55 10.88
C TRP A 153 1.40 -6.74 10.36
N TYR A 154 0.94 -7.97 10.59
CA TYR A 154 1.63 -9.15 10.05
C TYR A 154 1.65 -9.18 8.52
N PHE A 155 0.58 -8.72 7.88
CA PHE A 155 0.51 -8.62 6.41
C PHE A 155 1.44 -7.52 5.89
N TRP A 156 1.54 -6.37 6.58
CA TRP A 156 2.50 -5.32 6.23
C TRP A 156 3.94 -5.79 6.40
N ILE A 157 4.29 -6.39 7.54
CA ILE A 157 5.63 -6.92 7.80
C ILE A 157 6.01 -7.96 6.74
N ALA A 158 5.09 -8.86 6.37
CA ALA A 158 5.32 -9.85 5.33
C ALA A 158 5.54 -9.19 3.95
N ALA A 159 4.71 -8.20 3.58
CA ALA A 159 4.84 -7.48 2.31
C ALA A 159 6.18 -6.73 2.23
N ASP A 160 6.53 -5.96 3.27
CA ASP A 160 7.76 -5.16 3.31
C ASP A 160 9.01 -6.06 3.33
N SER A 161 8.97 -7.18 4.08
CA SER A 161 10.06 -8.15 4.09
C SER A 161 10.29 -8.79 2.72
N LEU A 162 9.23 -9.19 2.04
CA LEU A 162 9.32 -9.72 0.68
C LEU A 162 9.81 -8.65 -0.30
N TYR A 163 9.38 -7.40 -0.16
CA TYR A 163 9.85 -6.29 -0.99
C TYR A 163 11.36 -6.06 -0.81
N ILE A 164 11.84 -6.02 0.43
CA ILE A 164 13.28 -5.86 0.73
C ILE A 164 14.10 -7.01 0.14
N LEU A 165 13.67 -8.26 0.37
CA LEU A 165 14.34 -9.44 -0.20
C LEU A 165 14.38 -9.39 -1.73
N PHE A 166 13.30 -8.95 -2.34
CA PHE A 166 13.19 -8.82 -3.77
C PHE A 166 14.11 -7.71 -4.34
N VAL A 167 14.17 -6.55 -3.68
CA VAL A 167 15.09 -5.46 -4.08
C VAL A 167 16.54 -5.91 -3.96
N LEU A 168 16.91 -6.62 -2.87
CA LEU A 168 18.25 -7.17 -2.70
C LEU A 168 18.60 -8.20 -3.77
N TYR A 169 17.66 -9.05 -4.15
CA TYR A 169 17.82 -10.02 -5.23
C TYR A 169 18.11 -9.37 -6.59
N ILE A 170 17.39 -8.27 -6.91
CA ILE A 170 17.63 -7.52 -8.17
C ILE A 170 18.95 -6.76 -8.12
N ALA A 171 19.33 -6.21 -6.96
CA ALA A 171 20.54 -5.41 -6.80
C ALA A 171 21.83 -6.24 -6.91
N ASP A 172 21.79 -7.50 -6.50
CA ASP A 172 22.93 -8.42 -6.55
C ASP A 172 22.45 -9.84 -6.94
N PRO A 173 22.29 -10.11 -8.27
CA PRO A 173 21.89 -11.43 -8.76
C PRO A 173 22.88 -12.55 -8.40
N ASP A 174 24.17 -12.23 -8.17
CA ASP A 174 25.21 -13.20 -7.84
C ASP A 174 25.13 -13.68 -6.37
N LEU A 175 24.45 -12.94 -5.50
CA LEU A 175 24.22 -13.32 -4.11
C LEU A 175 23.28 -14.54 -4.00
N TYR A 176 22.45 -14.75 -5.00
CA TYR A 176 21.50 -15.88 -5.07
C TYR A 176 21.64 -16.57 -6.43
N PRO A 177 22.64 -17.47 -6.61
CA PRO A 177 22.77 -18.22 -7.84
C PRO A 177 21.52 -19.06 -8.09
N THR A 178 20.79 -18.67 -9.13
CA THR A 178 19.80 -19.45 -9.89
C THR A 178 18.94 -20.44 -9.11
N ILE A 179 17.78 -19.96 -8.65
CA ILE A 179 16.59 -20.82 -8.61
C ILE A 179 15.89 -20.63 -9.98
N ILE A 180 16.41 -21.29 -10.98
CA ILE A 180 15.73 -21.56 -12.25
C ILE A 180 15.22 -22.99 -12.20
#